data_9a9581e6ddb1c98617c59e038b67bfcf
#
_entry.id   9a9581e6ddb1c98617c59e038b67bfcf
#
_cell.length_a   1.000
_cell.length_b   1.000
_cell.length_c   1.000
_cell.angle_alpha   90.00
_cell.angle_beta   90.00
_cell.angle_gamma   90.00
#
_symmetry.space_group_name_H-M   'P 1'
#
loop_
_entity.id
_entity.type
_entity.pdbx_description
1 polymer ?
#
loop_
_entity_poly.entity_id
_entity_poly.type
_entity_poly.pdbx_seq_one_letter_code
_entity_poly.pdbx_strand_id
1 'polypeptide(L)'
;ATYVTNGVAHARLLAQKGCRVYLPGGLLRPQTEAIVGAPAVSSIQQYNFTKAFMGANGVALEAGFTTPDPEEAAVKAAAVRRARESWFLVDDAKFAKIYPAVITDLHGGAILTNRCPNPKYKQYTFVKEAEA
;
A
#
# COMPACT_ATOMS: atom_id res chain seq x y z
N ALA A 1 -3.00 -3.01 -19.53
CA ALA A 1 -2.15 -3.08 -18.35
C ALA A 1 -2.38 -4.41 -17.62
N THR A 2 -1.34 -4.86 -16.92
CA THR A 2 -1.40 -6.05 -16.09
C THR A 2 -1.33 -5.64 -14.62
N TYR A 3 -2.19 -6.23 -13.82
CA TYR A 3 -2.32 -5.90 -12.41
C TYR A 3 -2.01 -7.11 -11.55
N VAL A 4 -1.37 -6.85 -10.41
CA VAL A 4 -1.23 -7.81 -9.32
C VAL A 4 -1.88 -7.17 -8.10
N THR A 5 -2.81 -7.85 -7.48
CA THR A 5 -3.50 -7.33 -6.30
C THR A 5 -3.71 -8.44 -5.29
N ASN A 6 -3.56 -8.11 -4.01
CA ASN A 6 -3.90 -9.05 -2.93
C ASN A 6 -5.33 -8.88 -2.44
N GLY A 7 -6.08 -7.94 -2.98
CA GLY A 7 -7.48 -7.74 -2.64
C GLY A 7 -8.40 -8.54 -3.56
N VAL A 8 -9.12 -9.51 -3.00
CA VAL A 8 -9.98 -10.39 -3.79
C VAL A 8 -11.12 -9.60 -4.46
N ALA A 9 -11.72 -8.65 -3.75
CA ALA A 9 -12.77 -7.81 -4.31
C ALA A 9 -12.25 -6.95 -5.46
N HIS A 10 -11.06 -6.37 -5.32
CA HIS A 10 -10.43 -5.57 -6.37
C HIS A 10 -10.11 -6.43 -7.59
N ALA A 11 -9.61 -7.64 -7.37
CA ALA A 11 -9.28 -8.56 -8.47
C ALA A 11 -10.51 -8.88 -9.30
N ARG A 12 -11.64 -9.14 -8.64
CA ARG A 12 -12.90 -9.44 -9.33
C ARG A 12 -13.36 -8.27 -10.19
N LEU A 13 -13.32 -7.05 -9.64
CA LEU A 13 -13.72 -5.85 -10.37
C LEU A 13 -12.83 -5.60 -11.59
N LEU A 14 -11.51 -5.74 -11.43
CA LEU A 14 -10.58 -5.55 -12.54
C LEU A 14 -10.79 -6.60 -13.63
N ALA A 15 -11.00 -7.85 -13.25
CA ALA A 15 -11.25 -8.93 -14.21
C ALA A 15 -12.54 -8.70 -14.98
N GLN A 16 -13.59 -8.22 -14.34
CA GLN A 16 -14.85 -7.87 -14.98
C GLN A 16 -14.69 -6.76 -16.02
N LYS A 17 -13.71 -5.90 -15.85
CA LYS A 17 -13.39 -4.83 -16.81
C LYS A 17 -12.45 -5.28 -17.93
N GLY A 18 -12.14 -6.56 -17.99
CA GLY A 18 -11.29 -7.12 -19.02
C GLY A 18 -9.80 -6.96 -18.76
N CYS A 19 -9.40 -6.58 -17.57
CA CYS A 19 -7.98 -6.47 -17.20
C CYS A 19 -7.38 -7.83 -16.91
N ARG A 20 -6.08 -7.99 -17.21
CA ARG A 20 -5.32 -9.17 -16.79
C ARG A 20 -4.92 -8.96 -15.33
N VAL A 21 -5.36 -9.85 -14.46
CA VAL A 21 -5.17 -9.73 -13.02
C VAL A 21 -4.56 -11.01 -12.46
N TYR A 22 -3.50 -10.86 -11.68
CA TYR A 22 -2.90 -11.95 -10.92
C TYR A 22 -3.14 -11.73 -9.43
N LEU A 23 -3.42 -12.81 -8.71
CA LEU A 23 -3.53 -12.82 -7.27
C LEU A 23 -2.37 -13.61 -6.68
N PRO A 24 -1.72 -13.14 -5.61
CA PRO A 24 -0.74 -13.95 -4.90
C PRO A 24 -1.44 -15.10 -4.18
N GLY A 25 -0.74 -16.18 -3.95
CA GLY A 25 -1.19 -17.22 -3.03
C GLY A 25 -1.08 -16.74 -1.59
N GLY A 26 -1.77 -17.39 -0.68
CA GLY A 26 -1.68 -17.06 0.74
C GLY A 26 -2.99 -17.26 1.47
N LEU A 27 -3.06 -16.66 2.67
CA LEU A 27 -4.23 -16.73 3.53
C LEU A 27 -5.15 -15.55 3.26
N LEU A 28 -6.43 -15.84 3.04
CA LEU A 28 -7.44 -14.80 2.88
C LEU A 28 -7.90 -14.32 4.25
N ARG A 29 -7.78 -13.01 4.49
CA ARG A 29 -8.36 -12.37 5.66
C ARG A 29 -9.80 -12.00 5.36
N PRO A 30 -10.78 -12.56 6.09
CA PRO A 30 -12.19 -12.31 5.76
C PRO A 30 -12.62 -10.85 6.00
N GLN A 31 -12.03 -10.16 6.98
CA GLN A 31 -12.42 -8.79 7.30
C GLN A 31 -12.07 -7.79 6.19
N THR A 32 -10.93 -7.99 5.55
CA THR A 32 -10.41 -7.07 4.52
C THR A 32 -10.47 -7.67 3.12
N GLU A 33 -10.77 -8.95 2.99
CA GLU A 33 -10.70 -9.73 1.75
C GLU A 33 -9.31 -9.66 1.10
N ALA A 34 -8.28 -9.45 1.91
CA ALA A 34 -6.90 -9.38 1.46
C ALA A 34 -6.17 -10.70 1.68
N ILE A 35 -5.27 -11.03 0.76
CA ILE A 35 -4.42 -12.21 0.85
C ILE A 35 -3.11 -11.80 1.51
N VAL A 36 -2.73 -12.52 2.57
CA VAL A 36 -1.54 -12.22 3.36
C VAL A 36 -0.75 -13.50 3.64
N GLY A 37 0.37 -13.34 4.35
CA GLY A 37 1.22 -14.45 4.79
C GLY A 37 2.45 -14.63 3.91
N ALA A 38 3.32 -15.54 4.32
CA ALA A 38 4.60 -15.79 3.65
C ALA A 38 4.45 -16.16 2.17
N PRO A 39 3.48 -17.00 1.76
CA PRO A 39 3.29 -17.28 0.34
C PRO A 39 2.94 -16.04 -0.49
N ALA A 40 2.16 -15.11 0.08
CA ALA A 40 1.81 -13.87 -0.61
C ALA A 40 3.04 -12.98 -0.80
N VAL A 41 3.88 -12.86 0.22
CA VAL A 41 5.13 -12.10 0.15
C VAL A 41 6.05 -12.70 -0.92
N SER A 42 6.24 -14.03 -0.90
CA SER A 42 7.07 -14.72 -1.89
C SER A 42 6.56 -14.51 -3.31
N SER A 43 5.27 -14.55 -3.49
CA SER A 43 4.63 -14.35 -4.80
C SER A 43 4.91 -12.94 -5.33
N ILE A 44 4.75 -11.92 -4.49
CA ILE A 44 4.99 -10.52 -4.87
C ILE A 44 6.46 -10.29 -5.20
N GLN A 45 7.38 -10.93 -4.49
CA GLN A 45 8.81 -10.79 -4.74
C GLN A 45 9.25 -11.30 -6.10
N GLN A 46 8.42 -12.04 -6.81
CA GLN A 46 8.72 -12.54 -8.15
C GLN A 46 8.45 -11.54 -9.27
N TYR A 47 7.88 -10.39 -8.93
CA TYR A 47 7.53 -9.37 -9.92
C TYR A 47 8.40 -8.13 -9.78
N ASN A 48 8.49 -7.37 -10.87
CA ASN A 48 8.97 -5.99 -10.87
C ASN A 48 7.81 -5.12 -11.30
N PHE A 49 7.41 -4.20 -10.45
CA PHE A 49 6.26 -3.33 -10.72
C PHE A 49 6.73 -1.97 -11.22
N THR A 50 6.00 -1.39 -12.14
CA THR A 50 6.18 0.01 -12.51
C THR A 50 5.69 0.91 -11.39
N LYS A 51 4.50 0.62 -10.89
CA LYS A 51 3.88 1.38 -9.80
C LYS A 51 3.18 0.43 -8.83
N ALA A 52 3.26 0.79 -7.56
CA ALA A 52 2.47 0.14 -6.51
C ALA A 52 1.60 1.20 -5.84
N PHE A 53 0.35 0.84 -5.61
CA PHE A 53 -0.62 1.69 -4.93
C PHE A 53 -1.11 0.95 -3.69
N MET A 54 -0.99 1.59 -2.53
CA MET A 54 -1.31 0.94 -1.26
C MET A 54 -2.00 1.93 -0.33
N GLY A 55 -2.76 1.39 0.62
CA GLY A 55 -3.24 2.14 1.75
C GLY A 55 -2.32 1.98 2.96
N ALA A 56 -2.46 2.85 3.92
CA ALA A 56 -1.85 2.74 5.23
C ALA A 56 -2.85 3.25 6.28
N ASN A 57 -2.74 2.73 7.49
CA ASN A 57 -3.62 3.17 8.57
C ASN A 57 -3.07 4.40 9.28
N GLY A 58 -1.76 4.57 9.25
CA GLY A 58 -1.10 5.73 9.84
C GLY A 58 0.06 6.22 9.00
N VAL A 59 0.27 7.54 9.05
CA VAL A 59 1.40 8.24 8.42
C VAL A 59 1.96 9.21 9.43
N ALA A 60 3.24 9.10 9.77
CA ALA A 60 3.86 9.98 10.75
C ALA A 60 5.29 10.32 10.34
N LEU A 61 5.76 11.50 10.74
CA LEU A 61 7.10 11.96 10.40
C LEU A 61 8.17 11.00 10.93
N GLU A 62 7.99 10.53 12.17
CA GLU A 62 8.97 9.67 12.85
C GLU A 62 8.82 8.18 12.50
N ALA A 63 7.62 7.74 12.15
CA ALA A 63 7.33 6.31 11.98
C ALA A 63 7.09 5.88 10.54
N GLY A 64 6.89 6.82 9.63
CA GLY A 64 6.57 6.49 8.25
C GLY A 64 5.15 5.99 8.08
N PHE A 65 4.98 4.99 7.23
CA PHE A 65 3.68 4.37 6.93
C PHE A 65 3.51 3.12 7.78
N THR A 66 2.41 3.05 8.52
CA THR A 66 2.17 1.97 9.48
C THR A 66 0.76 1.39 9.36
N THR A 67 0.60 0.18 9.90
CA THR A 67 -0.66 -0.54 9.95
C THR A 67 -0.70 -1.40 11.22
N PRO A 68 -1.87 -1.77 11.73
CA PRO A 68 -1.95 -2.64 12.92
C PRO A 68 -1.44 -4.05 12.68
N ASP A 69 -1.56 -4.59 11.46
CA ASP A 69 -1.33 -5.99 11.17
C ASP A 69 0.04 -6.22 10.53
N PRO A 70 0.95 -6.96 11.21
CA PRO A 70 2.27 -7.27 10.66
C PRO A 70 2.23 -8.04 9.35
N GLU A 71 1.25 -8.91 9.15
CA GLU A 71 1.14 -9.68 7.91
C GLU A 71 0.77 -8.79 6.72
N GLU A 72 -0.13 -7.84 6.92
CA GLU A 72 -0.44 -6.84 5.88
C GLU A 72 0.73 -5.92 5.62
N ALA A 73 1.45 -5.52 6.67
CA ALA A 73 2.65 -4.71 6.53
C ALA A 73 3.71 -5.43 5.68
N ALA A 74 3.91 -6.71 5.91
CA ALA A 74 4.91 -7.50 5.18
C ALA A 74 4.61 -7.58 3.68
N VAL A 75 3.35 -7.77 3.31
CA VAL A 75 2.94 -7.80 1.90
C VAL A 75 3.18 -6.44 1.25
N LYS A 76 2.78 -5.37 1.91
CA LYS A 76 2.97 -4.00 1.39
C LYS A 76 4.44 -3.63 1.29
N ALA A 77 5.24 -4.01 2.28
CA ALA A 77 6.68 -3.78 2.25
C ALA A 77 7.35 -4.51 1.08
N ALA A 78 6.92 -5.73 0.77
CA ALA A 78 7.41 -6.47 -0.38
C ALA A 78 7.08 -5.74 -1.69
N ALA A 79 5.87 -5.20 -1.81
CA ALA A 79 5.47 -4.44 -2.99
C ALA A 79 6.31 -3.17 -3.16
N VAL A 80 6.58 -2.45 -2.06
CA VAL A 80 7.43 -1.25 -2.08
C VAL A 80 8.82 -1.59 -2.62
N ARG A 81 9.41 -2.68 -2.13
CA ARG A 81 10.76 -3.08 -2.54
C ARG A 81 10.85 -3.46 -4.02
N ARG A 82 9.75 -3.93 -4.61
CA ARG A 82 9.72 -4.41 -6.00
C ARG A 82 9.14 -3.39 -6.98
N ALA A 83 8.70 -2.23 -6.53
CA ALA A 83 8.12 -1.20 -7.36
C ALA A 83 9.15 -0.10 -7.65
N ARG A 84 9.11 0.43 -8.87
CA ARG A 84 9.91 1.61 -9.22
C ARG A 84 9.38 2.85 -8.53
N GLU A 85 8.07 2.89 -8.31
CA GLU A 85 7.37 4.03 -7.74
C GLU A 85 6.24 3.52 -6.86
N SER A 86 6.21 3.93 -5.62
CA SER A 86 5.18 3.52 -4.66
C SER A 86 4.37 4.72 -4.20
N TRP A 87 3.06 4.53 -4.13
CA TRP A 87 2.10 5.54 -3.72
C TRP A 87 1.25 5.00 -2.58
N PHE A 88 1.10 5.82 -1.54
CA PHE A 88 0.17 5.54 -0.44
C PHE A 88 -1.02 6.47 -0.54
N LEU A 89 -2.21 5.87 -0.63
CA LEU A 89 -3.47 6.59 -0.70
C LEU A 89 -4.04 6.65 0.71
N VAL A 90 -3.99 7.82 1.31
CA VAL A 90 -4.42 8.03 2.69
C VAL A 90 -5.22 9.32 2.78
N ASP A 91 -6.29 9.32 3.58
CA ASP A 91 -7.01 10.54 3.86
C ASP A 91 -6.33 11.32 4.99
N ASP A 92 -6.76 12.56 5.21
CA ASP A 92 -6.15 13.45 6.17
C ASP A 92 -6.23 12.95 7.62
N ALA A 93 -7.19 12.07 7.92
CA ALA A 93 -7.34 11.51 9.26
C ALA A 93 -6.23 10.50 9.62
N LYS A 94 -5.49 10.01 8.62
CA LYS A 94 -4.41 9.02 8.84
C LYS A 94 -3.09 9.66 9.28
N PHE A 95 -2.93 10.97 9.10
CA PHE A 95 -1.70 11.66 9.47
C PHE A 95 -1.54 11.75 10.98
N ALA A 96 -0.28 11.72 11.43
CA ALA A 96 0.13 11.76 12.84
C ALA A 96 -0.36 10.54 13.64
N LYS A 97 -0.73 9.47 12.98
CA LYS A 97 -1.09 8.20 13.62
C LYS A 97 0.01 7.18 13.42
N ILE A 98 0.31 6.43 14.46
CA ILE A 98 1.36 5.41 14.46
C ILE A 98 0.77 4.10 14.94
N TYR A 99 0.96 3.06 14.12
CA TYR A 99 0.54 1.70 14.44
C TYR A 99 1.76 0.79 14.57
N PRO A 100 1.62 -0.38 15.21
CA PRO A 100 2.79 -1.21 15.55
C PRO A 100 3.61 -1.73 14.39
N ALA A 101 2.99 -2.02 13.25
CA ALA A 101 3.70 -2.62 12.13
C ALA A 101 4.09 -1.56 11.10
N VAL A 102 5.38 -1.46 10.80
CA VAL A 102 5.92 -0.50 9.84
C VAL A 102 5.91 -1.11 8.44
N ILE A 103 5.35 -0.37 7.49
CA ILE A 103 5.42 -0.74 6.07
C ILE A 103 6.74 -0.25 5.49
N THR A 104 6.98 1.05 5.57
CA THR A 104 8.23 1.69 5.13
C THR A 104 8.31 3.08 5.75
N ASP A 105 9.49 3.70 5.70
CA ASP A 105 9.64 5.10 6.10
C ASP A 105 9.03 6.04 5.04
N LEU A 106 9.04 7.34 5.30
CA LEU A 106 8.43 8.31 4.39
C LEU A 106 9.12 8.36 3.03
N HIS A 107 10.42 8.05 2.96
CA HIS A 107 11.15 8.03 1.70
C HIS A 107 10.74 6.87 0.81
N GLY A 108 10.12 5.84 1.37
CA GLY A 108 9.72 4.64 0.64
C GLY A 108 8.47 4.80 -0.22
N GLY A 109 7.74 5.90 -0.09
CA GLY A 109 6.54 6.09 -0.89
C GLY A 109 6.09 7.53 -0.95
N ALA A 110 5.46 7.91 -2.05
CA ALA A 110 4.78 9.18 -2.20
C ALA A 110 3.38 9.09 -1.58
N ILE A 111 2.80 10.23 -1.29
CA ILE A 111 1.49 10.33 -0.66
C ILE A 111 0.49 10.94 -1.62
N LEU A 112 -0.65 10.28 -1.77
CA LEU A 112 -1.83 10.84 -2.42
C LEU A 112 -2.91 10.98 -1.35
N THR A 113 -3.34 12.21 -1.10
CA THR A 113 -4.29 12.51 -0.02
C THR A 113 -5.28 13.59 -0.45
N ASN A 114 -6.39 13.68 0.28
CA ASN A 114 -7.32 14.80 0.10
C ASN A 114 -6.77 16.11 0.67
N ARG A 115 -6.02 16.04 1.77
CA ARG A 115 -5.42 17.22 2.41
C ARG A 115 -4.23 16.80 3.26
N CYS A 116 -3.09 17.48 3.06
CA CYS A 116 -1.91 17.30 3.90
C CYS A 116 -1.97 18.28 5.06
N PRO A 117 -2.17 17.82 6.31
CA PRO A 117 -2.37 18.73 7.45
C PRO A 117 -1.10 19.40 7.92
N ASN A 118 0.08 18.92 7.54
CA ASN A 118 1.35 19.49 7.96
C ASN A 118 2.32 19.50 6.78
N PRO A 119 2.77 20.69 6.35
CA PRO A 119 3.67 20.77 5.18
C PRO A 119 5.04 20.13 5.39
N LYS A 120 5.42 19.79 6.62
CA LYS A 120 6.69 19.10 6.89
C LYS A 120 6.81 17.75 6.16
N TYR A 121 5.70 17.07 5.89
CA TYR A 121 5.73 15.83 5.13
C TYR A 121 6.35 16.01 3.75
N LYS A 122 6.17 17.18 3.14
CA LYS A 122 6.71 17.50 1.83
C LYS A 122 8.24 17.60 1.79
N GLN A 123 8.87 17.70 2.94
CA GLN A 123 10.33 17.72 3.06
C GLN A 123 10.92 16.30 2.93
N TYR A 124 10.11 15.26 3.17
CA TYR A 124 10.56 13.88 3.23
C TYR A 124 10.09 13.05 2.05
N THR A 125 8.99 13.42 1.43
CA THR A 125 8.44 12.67 0.30
C THR A 125 7.57 13.59 -0.57
N PHE A 126 7.27 13.12 -1.77
CA PHE A 126 6.34 13.81 -2.65
C PHE A 126 4.91 13.63 -2.13
N VAL A 127 4.19 14.74 -2.01
CA VAL A 127 2.79 14.74 -1.55
C VAL A 127 1.93 15.39 -2.62
N LYS A 128 0.95 14.65 -3.09
CA LYS A 128 -0.06 15.16 -4.03
C LYS A 128 -1.40 15.24 -3.31
N GLU A 129 -1.98 16.44 -3.28
CA GLU A 129 -3.32 16.64 -2.74
C GLU A 129 -4.29 16.61 -3.91
N ALA A 130 -5.26 15.68 -3.84
CA ALA A 130 -6.28 15.51 -4.86
C ALA A 130 -7.63 15.95 -4.31
N GLU A 131 -8.33 16.79 -5.06
CA GLU A 131 -9.69 17.16 -4.71
C GLU A 131 -10.63 15.98 -4.91
N ALA A 132 -11.61 15.89 -4.02
CA ALA A 132 -12.62 14.85 -4.09
C ALA A 132 -13.54 15.03 -5.31
#